data_7e6963fb370430b20b60d8fe6b002e0f
#
_entry.id   7e6963fb370430b20b60d8fe6b002e0f
#
_cell.length_a   1.000
_cell.length_b   1.000
_cell.length_c   1.000
_cell.angle_alpha   90.00
_cell.angle_beta   90.00
_cell.angle_gamma   90.00
#
_symmetry.space_group_name_H-M   'P 1'
#
loop_
_entity.id
_entity.type
_entity.pdbx_description
1 polymer ?
#
loop_
_entity_poly.entity_id
_entity_poly.type
_entity_poly.pdbx_seq_one_letter_code
_entity_poly.pdbx_strand_id
1 'polypeptide(L)'
;MASKLMQAEAMISSVHYEFDKTNGLKNGDEVTFTVTTSSKNSPFKAEKKTFKVENLKEYEKVSTADLLKETPVTFTGFNGYGIASITENPNKDDYFNFEDNKRPTNLKNGDTVTLTVSATYINELKSKGKVVDNNKVEVTVEGLKDLKDVKNFADLLKKNDDYSKSENQNSSFSTYTLESQGSYLKVIPEENKKSNGKVSLITVYKVTWSSGNSKEVRYKYYGYQAYLLKDNNLDLDAASKVSSWGSKDLEGLKAELATEGYKVYEEKKSE
;
A
#
# COMPACT_ATOMS: atom_id res chain seq x y z
N MET A 1 -30.10 -69.24 10.06
CA MET A 1 -29.21 -68.52 9.11
C MET A 1 -29.05 -67.03 9.44
N ALA A 2 -30.15 -66.35 9.75
CA ALA A 2 -30.09 -64.87 10.07
C ALA A 2 -29.16 -64.53 11.23
N SER A 3 -29.06 -65.31 12.30
CA SER A 3 -28.24 -65.04 13.47
C SER A 3 -26.72 -65.11 13.18
N LYS A 4 -26.30 -66.00 12.28
CA LYS A 4 -24.88 -66.08 11.87
C LYS A 4 -24.43 -64.89 10.98
N LEU A 5 -25.37 -64.44 10.13
CA LEU A 5 -25.13 -63.28 9.28
C LEU A 5 -25.00 -61.99 10.11
N MET A 6 -25.90 -61.77 11.06
CA MET A 6 -25.85 -60.65 11.99
C MET A 6 -24.57 -60.66 12.85
N GLN A 7 -24.11 -61.85 13.28
CA GLN A 7 -22.85 -61.98 14.02
C GLN A 7 -21.64 -61.62 13.14
N ALA A 8 -21.64 -62.06 11.88
CA ALA A 8 -20.58 -61.73 10.95
C ALA A 8 -20.53 -60.21 10.64
N GLU A 9 -21.69 -59.59 10.42
CA GLU A 9 -21.79 -58.13 10.22
C GLU A 9 -21.32 -57.36 11.45
N ALA A 10 -21.69 -57.76 12.66
CA ALA A 10 -21.23 -57.16 13.89
C ALA A 10 -19.70 -57.31 14.10
N MET A 11 -19.11 -58.42 13.68
CA MET A 11 -17.68 -58.62 13.73
C MET A 11 -16.94 -57.75 12.74
N ILE A 12 -17.44 -57.57 11.52
CA ILE A 12 -16.85 -56.72 10.48
C ILE A 12 -16.95 -55.27 10.90
N SER A 13 -18.11 -54.83 11.39
CA SER A 13 -18.33 -53.44 11.85
C SER A 13 -17.53 -53.07 13.12
N SER A 14 -17.00 -54.09 13.84
CA SER A 14 -16.13 -53.85 14.98
C SER A 14 -14.67 -53.53 14.62
N VAL A 15 -14.30 -53.67 13.35
CA VAL A 15 -12.94 -53.40 12.88
C VAL A 15 -12.81 -51.93 12.54
N HIS A 16 -11.82 -51.26 13.14
CA HIS A 16 -11.45 -49.90 12.86
C HIS A 16 -10.03 -49.87 12.30
N TYR A 17 -9.84 -49.04 11.30
CA TYR A 17 -8.56 -48.84 10.68
C TYR A 17 -8.30 -47.37 10.48
N GLU A 18 -7.07 -46.96 10.75
CA GLU A 18 -6.63 -45.55 10.66
C GLU A 18 -5.18 -45.47 10.22
N PHE A 19 -4.86 -44.32 9.61
CA PHE A 19 -3.48 -43.91 9.42
C PHE A 19 -3.17 -42.79 10.41
N ASP A 20 -2.00 -42.84 11.02
CA ASP A 20 -1.53 -41.79 11.94
C ASP A 20 -1.26 -40.47 11.22
N LYS A 21 -1.01 -40.50 9.91
CA LYS A 21 -0.78 -39.31 9.10
C LYS A 21 -1.33 -39.54 7.68
N THR A 22 -2.19 -38.62 7.21
CA THR A 22 -2.84 -38.72 5.89
C THR A 22 -2.53 -37.60 4.93
N ASN A 23 -1.86 -36.51 5.40
CA ASN A 23 -1.54 -35.33 4.60
C ASN A 23 -0.18 -34.75 5.00
N GLY A 24 0.35 -33.86 4.19
CA GLY A 24 1.67 -33.24 4.42
C GLY A 24 2.84 -34.22 4.39
N LEU A 25 2.69 -35.35 3.68
CA LEU A 25 3.70 -36.40 3.58
C LEU A 25 4.88 -35.97 2.71
N LYS A 26 6.09 -36.40 3.13
CA LYS A 26 7.34 -36.20 2.39
C LYS A 26 8.03 -37.55 2.17
N ASN A 27 8.86 -37.65 1.14
CA ASN A 27 9.71 -38.82 0.96
C ASN A 27 10.59 -39.02 2.22
N GLY A 28 10.59 -40.26 2.73
CA GLY A 28 11.28 -40.60 3.97
C GLY A 28 10.41 -40.57 5.22
N ASP A 29 9.20 -39.97 5.18
CA ASP A 29 8.26 -40.05 6.30
C ASP A 29 7.84 -41.50 6.55
N GLU A 30 7.54 -41.84 7.80
CA GLU A 30 6.92 -43.10 8.18
C GLU A 30 5.44 -42.88 8.47
N VAL A 31 4.58 -43.71 7.92
CA VAL A 31 3.13 -43.69 8.13
C VAL A 31 2.71 -45.04 8.68
N THR A 32 2.04 -45.02 9.83
CA THR A 32 1.58 -46.22 10.49
C THR A 32 0.09 -46.46 10.23
N PHE A 33 -0.20 -47.59 9.60
CA PHE A 33 -1.55 -48.12 9.48
C PHE A 33 -1.86 -48.99 10.67
N THR A 34 -2.94 -48.70 11.39
CA THR A 34 -3.37 -49.39 12.59
C THR A 34 -4.73 -50.02 12.34
N VAL A 35 -4.86 -51.32 12.58
CA VAL A 35 -6.13 -52.03 12.60
C VAL A 35 -6.43 -52.40 14.03
N THR A 36 -7.61 -52.06 14.52
CA THR A 36 -8.09 -52.43 15.84
C THR A 36 -9.47 -53.09 15.73
N THR A 37 -9.85 -53.84 16.75
CA THR A 37 -11.19 -54.42 16.85
C THR A 37 -11.73 -54.25 18.26
N SER A 38 -12.97 -53.84 18.38
CA SER A 38 -13.69 -53.76 19.67
C SER A 38 -14.35 -55.07 20.06
N SER A 39 -14.42 -56.08 19.18
CA SER A 39 -15.03 -57.39 19.44
C SER A 39 -14.00 -58.39 19.94
N LYS A 40 -14.22 -58.94 21.12
CA LYS A 40 -13.37 -60.04 21.68
C LYS A 40 -13.38 -61.32 20.84
N ASN A 41 -14.40 -61.54 20.03
CA ASN A 41 -14.56 -62.70 19.19
C ASN A 41 -14.28 -62.40 17.72
N SER A 42 -13.64 -61.29 17.43
CA SER A 42 -13.26 -60.89 16.07
C SER A 42 -12.24 -61.89 15.49
N PRO A 43 -12.43 -62.37 14.27
CA PRO A 43 -11.41 -63.16 13.59
C PRO A 43 -10.20 -62.29 13.19
N PHE A 44 -10.35 -60.99 13.23
CA PHE A 44 -9.29 -60.05 12.93
C PHE A 44 -8.47 -59.75 14.20
N LYS A 45 -7.14 -59.71 14.06
CA LYS A 45 -6.23 -59.32 15.13
C LYS A 45 -5.84 -57.86 14.96
N ALA A 46 -5.66 -57.18 16.10
CA ALA A 46 -5.08 -55.85 16.07
C ALA A 46 -3.66 -55.93 15.51
N GLU A 47 -3.38 -55.12 14.52
CA GLU A 47 -2.07 -55.07 13.82
C GLU A 47 -1.68 -53.64 13.53
N LYS A 48 -0.38 -53.40 13.58
CA LYS A 48 0.20 -52.14 13.13
C LYS A 48 1.25 -52.42 12.06
N LYS A 49 1.20 -51.65 10.99
CA LYS A 49 2.21 -51.74 9.92
C LYS A 49 2.68 -50.36 9.54
N THR A 50 3.95 -50.14 9.62
CA THR A 50 4.60 -48.89 9.21
C THR A 50 5.05 -49.01 7.76
N PHE A 51 4.76 -47.98 7.00
CA PHE A 51 5.14 -47.81 5.61
C PHE A 51 6.05 -46.60 5.51
N LYS A 52 7.11 -46.69 4.76
CA LYS A 52 7.96 -45.55 4.40
C LYS A 52 7.40 -44.91 3.15
N VAL A 53 7.20 -43.62 3.20
CA VAL A 53 6.75 -42.83 2.04
C VAL A 53 7.90 -42.65 1.07
N GLU A 54 7.70 -43.15 -0.17
CA GLU A 54 8.71 -43.11 -1.22
C GLU A 54 8.07 -42.68 -2.55
N ASN A 55 8.90 -42.22 -3.49
CA ASN A 55 8.49 -41.86 -4.85
C ASN A 55 7.46 -40.72 -4.96
N LEU A 56 7.33 -39.90 -3.94
CA LEU A 56 6.61 -38.63 -4.10
C LEU A 56 7.45 -37.71 -4.99
N LYS A 57 6.82 -37.16 -6.01
CA LYS A 57 7.46 -36.13 -6.86
C LYS A 57 7.74 -34.90 -6.03
N GLU A 58 8.98 -34.40 -6.07
CA GLU A 58 9.30 -33.12 -5.48
C GLU A 58 8.75 -32.00 -6.36
N TYR A 59 8.30 -30.92 -5.70
CA TYR A 59 7.89 -29.73 -6.41
C TYR A 59 9.12 -29.03 -7.03
N GLU A 60 8.98 -28.64 -8.29
CA GLU A 60 9.93 -27.73 -8.94
C GLU A 60 9.86 -26.35 -8.29
N LYS A 61 11.00 -25.79 -7.93
CA LYS A 61 11.05 -24.44 -7.33
C LYS A 61 11.05 -23.37 -8.40
N VAL A 62 10.18 -22.38 -8.22
CA VAL A 62 10.12 -21.15 -9.02
C VAL A 62 10.75 -20.04 -8.21
N SER A 63 11.69 -19.34 -8.81
CA SER A 63 12.41 -18.23 -8.16
C SER A 63 11.51 -16.99 -8.06
N THR A 64 11.22 -16.54 -6.84
CA THR A 64 10.50 -15.30 -6.57
C THR A 64 11.24 -14.07 -7.10
N ALA A 65 12.59 -14.11 -7.09
CA ALA A 65 13.40 -13.05 -7.65
C ALA A 65 13.26 -12.94 -9.19
N ASP A 66 13.08 -14.07 -9.88
CA ASP A 66 12.86 -14.04 -11.33
C ASP A 66 11.43 -13.55 -11.67
N LEU A 67 10.45 -13.92 -10.88
CA LEU A 67 9.08 -13.35 -11.00
C LEU A 67 9.10 -11.84 -10.83
N LEU A 68 9.89 -11.31 -9.89
CA LEU A 68 10.02 -9.87 -9.67
C LEU A 68 10.67 -9.15 -10.86
N LYS A 69 11.57 -9.79 -11.60
CA LYS A 69 12.13 -9.24 -12.84
C LYS A 69 11.08 -9.13 -13.95
N GLU A 70 10.14 -10.07 -14.02
CA GLU A 70 9.06 -10.06 -15.00
C GLU A 70 7.97 -9.02 -14.67
N THR A 71 7.72 -8.78 -13.37
CA THR A 71 6.73 -7.81 -12.86
C THR A 71 7.38 -6.85 -11.86
N PRO A 72 8.23 -5.93 -12.35
CA PRO A 72 8.98 -5.04 -11.47
C PRO A 72 8.05 -4.07 -10.73
N VAL A 73 8.47 -3.72 -9.52
CA VAL A 73 7.86 -2.62 -8.76
C VAL A 73 8.50 -1.31 -9.21
N THR A 74 7.67 -0.32 -9.45
CA THR A 74 8.10 1.03 -9.77
C THR A 74 7.68 1.99 -8.65
N PHE A 75 8.52 2.99 -8.41
CA PHE A 75 8.25 4.02 -7.43
C PHE A 75 8.13 5.37 -8.13
N THR A 76 7.07 6.10 -7.82
CA THR A 76 6.80 7.41 -8.42
C THR A 76 6.49 8.44 -7.34
N GLY A 77 6.69 9.71 -7.65
CA GLY A 77 6.44 10.82 -6.73
C GLY A 77 7.70 11.40 -6.09
N PHE A 78 7.51 12.06 -4.97
CA PHE A 78 8.60 12.70 -4.22
C PHE A 78 8.98 11.92 -2.97
N ASN A 79 10.21 12.09 -2.55
CA ASN A 79 10.72 11.56 -1.29
C ASN A 79 9.84 12.01 -0.12
N GLY A 80 9.23 11.03 0.60
CA GLY A 80 8.20 11.25 1.63
C GLY A 80 6.76 11.33 1.13
N TYR A 81 6.55 11.26 -0.19
CA TYR A 81 5.24 11.23 -0.86
C TYR A 81 5.20 10.17 -1.96
N GLY A 82 6.13 9.23 -1.93
CA GLY A 82 6.26 8.19 -2.94
C GLY A 82 5.12 7.18 -2.90
N ILE A 83 4.88 6.56 -4.06
CA ILE A 83 3.88 5.52 -4.26
C ILE A 83 4.53 4.36 -4.98
N ALA A 84 4.24 3.15 -4.54
CA ALA A 84 4.64 1.94 -5.24
C ALA A 84 3.56 1.53 -6.24
N SER A 85 3.98 0.99 -7.38
CA SER A 85 3.12 0.34 -8.37
C SER A 85 3.77 -0.95 -8.82
N ILE A 86 3.00 -2.03 -8.92
CA ILE A 86 3.43 -3.27 -9.55
C ILE A 86 3.12 -3.12 -11.04
N THR A 87 4.10 -3.38 -11.89
CA THR A 87 3.88 -3.35 -13.34
C THR A 87 3.06 -4.57 -13.74
N GLU A 88 1.85 -4.34 -14.25
CA GLU A 88 0.99 -5.41 -14.74
C GLU A 88 1.62 -6.09 -15.97
N ASN A 89 1.55 -7.40 -16.02
CA ASN A 89 1.89 -8.16 -17.22
C ASN A 89 0.59 -8.48 -17.97
N PRO A 90 0.32 -7.84 -19.11
CA PRO A 90 -0.96 -7.96 -19.83
C PRO A 90 -1.28 -9.39 -20.31
N ASN A 91 -0.31 -10.30 -20.27
CA ASN A 91 -0.45 -11.66 -20.78
C ASN A 91 -0.36 -12.74 -19.68
N LYS A 92 -0.29 -12.36 -18.41
CA LYS A 92 -0.10 -13.29 -17.29
C LYS A 92 -0.88 -12.81 -16.07
N ASP A 93 -1.19 -13.74 -15.19
CA ASP A 93 -1.79 -13.45 -13.89
C ASP A 93 -0.85 -12.60 -13.02
N ASP A 94 -1.44 -11.81 -12.12
CA ASP A 94 -0.70 -11.01 -11.16
C ASP A 94 0.10 -11.91 -10.22
N TYR A 95 1.43 -11.87 -10.32
CA TYR A 95 2.30 -12.69 -9.48
C TYR A 95 2.32 -12.21 -8.04
N PHE A 96 2.19 -10.90 -7.83
CA PHE A 96 2.34 -10.27 -6.53
C PHE A 96 1.17 -9.38 -6.14
N ASN A 97 0.95 -9.32 -4.84
CA ASN A 97 0.14 -8.30 -4.19
C ASN A 97 1.02 -7.52 -3.21
N PHE A 98 0.68 -6.27 -2.94
CA PHE A 98 1.22 -5.57 -1.79
C PHE A 98 0.76 -6.24 -0.50
N GLU A 99 1.57 -6.19 0.55
CA GLU A 99 1.20 -6.69 1.87
C GLU A 99 -0.12 -6.06 2.32
N ASP A 100 -1.00 -6.85 2.93
CA ASP A 100 -2.38 -6.46 3.32
C ASP A 100 -3.26 -5.93 2.17
N ASN A 101 -2.91 -6.19 0.91
CA ASN A 101 -3.58 -5.68 -0.29
C ASN A 101 -3.75 -4.16 -0.30
N LYS A 102 -2.83 -3.43 0.36
CA LYS A 102 -2.81 -1.97 0.40
C LYS A 102 -1.62 -1.44 -0.37
N ARG A 103 -1.90 -0.60 -1.36
CA ARG A 103 -0.86 0.11 -2.10
C ARG A 103 -0.10 1.04 -1.16
N PRO A 104 1.22 0.88 -0.99
CA PRO A 104 2.02 1.75 -0.13
C PRO A 104 2.08 3.18 -0.68
N THR A 105 1.95 4.14 0.22
CA THR A 105 2.00 5.58 -0.08
C THR A 105 2.88 6.30 0.95
N ASN A 106 3.22 7.56 0.69
CA ASN A 106 4.12 8.37 1.54
C ASN A 106 5.51 7.77 1.72
N LEU A 107 5.96 7.02 0.74
CA LEU A 107 7.26 6.35 0.74
C LEU A 107 8.41 7.35 0.63
N LYS A 108 9.54 6.97 1.26
CA LYS A 108 10.83 7.66 1.17
C LYS A 108 11.86 6.75 0.52
N ASN A 109 12.87 7.33 -0.11
CA ASN A 109 14.03 6.56 -0.54
C ASN A 109 14.68 5.85 0.66
N GLY A 110 14.96 4.56 0.50
CA GLY A 110 15.45 3.68 1.56
C GLY A 110 14.37 2.94 2.34
N ASP A 111 13.08 3.27 2.19
CA ASP A 111 12.01 2.47 2.75
C ASP A 111 11.98 1.08 2.09
N THR A 112 11.40 0.12 2.78
CA THR A 112 11.19 -1.24 2.26
C THR A 112 9.72 -1.48 1.98
N VAL A 113 9.40 -1.98 0.80
CA VAL A 113 8.06 -2.43 0.41
C VAL A 113 8.05 -3.94 0.31
N THR A 114 7.15 -4.57 1.06
CA THR A 114 6.97 -6.01 1.05
C THR A 114 5.88 -6.39 0.06
N LEU A 115 6.20 -7.35 -0.81
CA LEU A 115 5.26 -8.01 -1.71
C LEU A 115 5.02 -9.44 -1.24
N THR A 116 3.81 -9.93 -1.45
CA THR A 116 3.44 -11.32 -1.24
C THR A 116 3.06 -11.96 -2.57
N VAL A 117 3.49 -13.19 -2.79
CA VAL A 117 3.06 -13.94 -3.98
C VAL A 117 1.56 -14.19 -3.89
N SER A 118 0.83 -13.91 -4.97
CA SER A 118 -0.63 -14.00 -4.97
C SER A 118 -1.09 -15.44 -4.71
N ALA A 119 -2.16 -15.60 -3.94
CA ALA A 119 -2.72 -16.91 -3.63
C ALA A 119 -3.20 -17.65 -4.88
N THR A 120 -3.72 -16.92 -5.87
CA THR A 120 -4.14 -17.47 -7.16
C THR A 120 -2.95 -18.09 -7.87
N TYR A 121 -1.84 -17.37 -7.98
CA TYR A 121 -0.64 -17.87 -8.63
C TYR A 121 0.00 -19.05 -7.88
N ILE A 122 0.01 -19.03 -6.53
CA ILE A 122 0.46 -20.17 -5.72
C ILE A 122 -0.36 -21.42 -6.04
N ASN A 123 -1.69 -21.30 -6.16
CA ASN A 123 -2.56 -22.44 -6.48
C ASN A 123 -2.33 -22.96 -7.90
N GLU A 124 -2.11 -22.05 -8.85
CA GLU A 124 -1.74 -22.40 -10.22
C GLU A 124 -0.42 -23.18 -10.26
N LEU A 125 0.61 -22.71 -9.59
CA LEU A 125 1.89 -23.41 -9.50
C LEU A 125 1.74 -24.81 -8.89
N LYS A 126 1.00 -24.93 -7.79
CA LYS A 126 0.76 -26.23 -7.15
C LYS A 126 0.09 -27.23 -8.10
N SER A 127 -0.88 -26.78 -8.91
CA SER A 127 -1.53 -27.63 -9.90
C SER A 127 -0.57 -28.16 -10.98
N LYS A 128 0.51 -27.43 -11.23
CA LYS A 128 1.59 -27.76 -12.16
C LYS A 128 2.76 -28.49 -11.49
N GLY A 129 2.65 -28.86 -10.22
CA GLY A 129 3.75 -29.51 -9.46
C GLY A 129 4.89 -28.56 -9.13
N LYS A 130 4.63 -27.26 -9.02
CA LYS A 130 5.62 -26.22 -8.72
C LYS A 130 5.30 -25.49 -7.43
N VAL A 131 6.32 -24.90 -6.81
CA VAL A 131 6.19 -24.03 -5.62
C VAL A 131 7.17 -22.87 -5.73
N VAL A 132 6.84 -21.73 -5.16
CA VAL A 132 7.80 -20.62 -5.04
C VAL A 132 8.84 -20.93 -3.97
N ASP A 133 10.05 -20.45 -4.16
CA ASP A 133 11.13 -20.57 -3.17
C ASP A 133 10.89 -19.70 -1.95
N ASN A 134 10.21 -18.55 -2.11
CA ASN A 134 9.79 -17.65 -1.04
C ASN A 134 8.41 -17.04 -1.35
N ASN A 135 7.56 -16.94 -0.33
CA ASN A 135 6.23 -16.34 -0.47
C ASN A 135 6.24 -14.82 -0.35
N LYS A 136 7.33 -14.21 0.10
CA LYS A 136 7.50 -12.76 0.26
C LYS A 136 8.80 -12.31 -0.37
N VAL A 137 8.80 -11.10 -0.88
CA VAL A 137 9.99 -10.41 -1.37
C VAL A 137 9.93 -8.95 -0.92
N GLU A 138 11.07 -8.43 -0.51
CA GLU A 138 11.25 -7.04 -0.12
C GLU A 138 11.94 -6.26 -1.23
N VAL A 139 11.43 -5.07 -1.50
CA VAL A 139 11.97 -4.15 -2.51
C VAL A 139 12.28 -2.82 -1.84
N THR A 140 13.52 -2.37 -1.98
CA THR A 140 13.93 -1.06 -1.47
C THR A 140 13.40 0.05 -2.38
N VAL A 141 12.84 1.09 -1.78
CA VAL A 141 12.35 2.27 -2.49
C VAL A 141 13.53 3.12 -2.93
N GLU A 142 13.60 3.37 -4.23
CA GLU A 142 14.65 4.18 -4.85
C GLU A 142 14.09 5.07 -5.95
N GLY A 143 14.82 6.12 -6.32
CA GLY A 143 14.49 6.98 -7.46
C GLY A 143 13.40 8.02 -7.20
N LEU A 144 12.87 8.14 -5.98
CA LEU A 144 11.99 9.23 -5.61
C LEU A 144 12.78 10.55 -5.58
N LYS A 145 12.18 11.59 -6.14
CA LYS A 145 12.81 12.91 -6.26
C LYS A 145 12.57 13.76 -5.01
N ASP A 146 13.53 14.56 -4.63
CA ASP A 146 13.32 15.56 -3.60
C ASP A 146 12.55 16.77 -4.15
N LEU A 147 11.69 17.36 -3.34
CA LEU A 147 10.96 18.59 -3.72
C LEU A 147 11.91 19.73 -4.10
N LYS A 148 13.11 19.79 -3.49
CA LYS A 148 14.16 20.76 -3.82
C LYS A 148 14.66 20.65 -5.27
N ASP A 149 14.45 19.50 -5.92
CA ASP A 149 14.88 19.25 -7.30
C ASP A 149 13.84 19.73 -8.33
N VAL A 150 12.68 20.22 -7.87
CA VAL A 150 11.68 20.88 -8.73
C VAL A 150 12.15 22.29 -9.02
N LYS A 151 12.44 22.56 -10.29
CA LYS A 151 13.16 23.77 -10.71
C LYS A 151 12.44 25.08 -10.41
N ASN A 152 11.11 25.09 -10.50
CA ASN A 152 10.27 26.27 -10.34
C ASN A 152 9.34 26.21 -9.12
N PHE A 153 9.73 25.49 -8.08
CA PHE A 153 8.93 25.37 -6.86
C PHE A 153 8.78 26.70 -6.12
N ALA A 154 9.85 27.50 -6.10
CA ALA A 154 9.83 28.85 -5.50
C ALA A 154 8.83 29.79 -6.20
N ASP A 155 8.62 29.62 -7.51
CA ASP A 155 7.65 30.43 -8.26
C ASP A 155 6.21 30.12 -7.84
N LEU A 156 5.93 28.87 -7.42
CA LEU A 156 4.62 28.49 -6.89
C LEU A 156 4.36 29.18 -5.54
N LEU A 157 5.36 29.29 -4.65
CA LEU A 157 5.26 30.03 -3.39
C LEU A 157 4.98 31.52 -3.66
N LYS A 158 5.72 32.11 -4.61
CA LYS A 158 5.49 33.50 -5.01
C LYS A 158 4.08 33.72 -5.54
N LYS A 159 3.54 32.80 -6.35
CA LYS A 159 2.14 32.86 -6.82
C LYS A 159 1.15 32.84 -5.67
N ASN A 160 1.40 32.10 -4.58
CA ASN A 160 0.55 32.07 -3.39
C ASN A 160 0.50 33.47 -2.73
N ASP A 161 1.65 34.12 -2.56
CA ASP A 161 1.72 35.46 -2.00
C ASP A 161 1.00 36.47 -2.88
N ASP A 162 1.24 36.43 -4.19
CA ASP A 162 0.59 37.34 -5.14
C ASP A 162 -0.94 37.12 -5.14
N TYR A 163 -1.38 35.89 -5.05
CA TYR A 163 -2.81 35.56 -4.93
C TYR A 163 -3.40 36.10 -3.63
N SER A 164 -2.75 35.87 -2.49
CA SER A 164 -3.24 36.37 -1.20
C SER A 164 -3.40 37.87 -1.18
N LYS A 165 -2.45 38.63 -1.77
CA LYS A 165 -2.49 40.09 -1.90
C LYS A 165 -3.58 40.55 -2.85
N SER A 166 -3.82 39.83 -3.96
CA SER A 166 -4.86 40.16 -4.92
C SER A 166 -6.27 40.06 -4.34
N GLU A 167 -6.49 39.13 -3.41
CA GLU A 167 -7.80 38.93 -2.74
C GLU A 167 -8.01 39.84 -1.52
N ASN A 168 -6.97 40.52 -1.04
CA ASN A 168 -7.03 41.35 0.16
C ASN A 168 -6.43 42.73 -0.12
N GLN A 169 -7.03 43.42 -1.08
CA GLN A 169 -6.57 44.78 -1.48
C GLN A 169 -7.12 45.85 -0.56
N ASN A 170 -6.27 46.81 -0.20
CA ASN A 170 -6.66 47.99 0.53
C ASN A 170 -7.55 48.88 -0.34
N SER A 171 -8.47 49.58 0.30
CA SER A 171 -9.33 50.61 -0.30
C SER A 171 -9.27 51.91 0.51
N SER A 172 -9.97 52.94 0.07
CA SER A 172 -10.11 54.20 0.82
C SER A 172 -10.77 54.00 2.19
N PHE A 173 -11.51 52.92 2.38
CA PHE A 173 -12.34 52.66 3.58
C PHE A 173 -11.89 51.48 4.42
N SER A 174 -11.02 50.63 3.90
CA SER A 174 -10.57 49.44 4.58
C SER A 174 -9.14 49.07 4.26
N THR A 175 -8.48 48.48 5.22
CA THR A 175 -7.10 47.99 5.11
C THR A 175 -7.04 46.52 5.47
N TYR A 176 -6.14 45.80 4.80
CA TYR A 176 -5.81 44.39 5.10
C TYR A 176 -4.34 44.25 5.48
N THR A 177 -4.07 43.48 6.51
CA THR A 177 -2.74 42.99 6.81
C THR A 177 -2.68 41.49 6.73
N LEU A 178 -1.62 40.96 6.15
CA LEU A 178 -1.39 39.54 5.94
C LEU A 178 -0.12 39.12 6.68
N GLU A 179 -0.27 38.15 7.62
CA GLU A 179 0.85 37.57 8.35
C GLU A 179 0.88 36.08 8.04
N SER A 180 1.93 35.56 7.40
CA SER A 180 2.08 34.15 7.11
C SER A 180 2.12 33.32 8.38
N GLN A 181 1.38 32.22 8.41
CA GLN A 181 1.30 31.25 9.51
C GLN A 181 1.91 29.88 9.11
N GLY A 182 2.59 29.84 7.97
CA GLY A 182 3.24 28.65 7.42
C GLY A 182 2.62 28.17 6.12
N SER A 183 3.41 27.40 5.39
CA SER A 183 3.01 26.80 4.12
C SER A 183 2.80 25.29 4.29
N TYR A 184 1.88 24.75 3.51
CA TYR A 184 1.45 23.36 3.57
C TYR A 184 1.43 22.78 2.17
N LEU A 185 1.90 21.55 2.07
CA LEU A 185 2.06 20.83 0.83
C LEU A 185 1.24 19.56 0.83
N LYS A 186 0.55 19.29 -0.26
CA LYS A 186 -0.08 18.02 -0.57
C LYS A 186 0.38 17.56 -1.94
N VAL A 187 0.85 16.32 -2.01
CA VAL A 187 1.13 15.66 -3.29
C VAL A 187 -0.04 14.75 -3.61
N ILE A 188 -0.63 14.95 -4.77
CA ILE A 188 -1.76 14.16 -5.28
C ILE A 188 -1.21 13.26 -6.37
N PRO A 189 -1.17 11.95 -6.12
CA PRO A 189 -0.70 10.99 -7.12
C PRO A 189 -1.68 10.96 -8.29
N GLU A 190 -1.19 11.27 -9.46
CA GLU A 190 -1.94 11.13 -10.69
C GLU A 190 -0.93 10.81 -11.78
N GLU A 191 -0.84 9.52 -12.13
CA GLU A 191 0.09 9.10 -13.17
C GLU A 191 -0.60 9.13 -14.52
N ASN A 192 -0.11 9.99 -15.40
CA ASN A 192 -0.51 9.99 -16.80
C ASN A 192 0.72 10.17 -17.71
N LYS A 193 0.55 10.12 -19.03
CA LYS A 193 1.67 10.20 -19.99
C LYS A 193 2.47 11.49 -19.89
N LYS A 194 1.92 12.57 -19.33
CA LYS A 194 2.54 13.91 -19.32
C LYS A 194 2.99 14.36 -17.92
N SER A 195 2.41 13.83 -16.86
CA SER A 195 2.69 14.27 -15.49
C SER A 195 3.01 13.11 -14.54
N ASN A 196 3.73 13.43 -13.46
CA ASN A 196 4.04 12.55 -12.34
C ASN A 196 3.12 12.79 -11.14
N GLY A 197 1.99 13.47 -11.32
CA GLY A 197 1.04 13.84 -10.29
C GLY A 197 0.83 15.35 -10.20
N LYS A 198 0.12 15.77 -9.15
CA LYS A 198 -0.13 17.18 -8.84
C LYS A 198 0.48 17.53 -7.50
N VAL A 199 0.95 18.77 -7.40
CA VAL A 199 1.40 19.38 -6.16
C VAL A 199 0.43 20.50 -5.81
N SER A 200 -0.15 20.44 -4.62
CA SER A 200 -0.94 21.55 -4.06
C SER A 200 -0.12 22.20 -2.95
N LEU A 201 0.29 23.42 -3.17
CA LEU A 201 1.04 24.24 -2.20
C LEU A 201 0.17 25.42 -1.79
N ILE A 202 -0.09 25.54 -0.50
CA ILE A 202 -0.88 26.63 0.08
C ILE A 202 -0.09 27.31 1.18
N THR A 203 -0.35 28.60 1.37
CA THR A 203 0.16 29.36 2.52
C THR A 203 -1.01 29.84 3.34
N VAL A 204 -0.98 29.58 4.64
CA VAL A 204 -1.97 30.06 5.61
C VAL A 204 -1.56 31.44 6.06
N TYR A 205 -2.50 32.36 6.05
CA TYR A 205 -2.31 33.75 6.50
C TYR A 205 -3.29 34.09 7.62
N LYS A 206 -2.82 34.81 8.61
CA LYS A 206 -3.64 35.62 9.49
C LYS A 206 -3.99 36.89 8.73
N VAL A 207 -5.23 37.01 8.32
CA VAL A 207 -5.78 38.16 7.60
C VAL A 207 -6.49 39.04 8.60
N THR A 208 -5.98 40.27 8.77
CA THR A 208 -6.63 41.28 9.58
C THR A 208 -7.25 42.31 8.68
N TRP A 209 -8.56 42.43 8.72
CA TRP A 209 -9.30 43.49 8.07
C TRP A 209 -9.63 44.62 9.08
N SER A 210 -9.51 45.87 8.67
CA SER A 210 -9.85 47.04 9.50
C SER A 210 -10.59 48.10 8.67
N SER A 211 -11.66 48.67 9.23
CA SER A 211 -12.42 49.77 8.63
C SER A 211 -13.00 50.64 9.73
N GLY A 212 -12.56 51.89 9.81
CA GLY A 212 -12.88 52.80 10.92
C GLY A 212 -12.48 52.14 12.25
N ASN A 213 -13.43 51.99 13.17
CA ASN A 213 -13.22 51.37 14.47
C ASN A 213 -13.44 49.84 14.46
N SER A 214 -13.81 49.27 13.34
CA SER A 214 -14.05 47.82 13.19
C SER A 214 -12.80 47.08 12.78
N LYS A 215 -12.57 45.95 13.43
CA LYS A 215 -11.43 45.06 13.13
C LYS A 215 -11.90 43.61 13.17
N GLU A 216 -11.56 42.84 12.15
CA GLU A 216 -11.81 41.40 12.07
C GLU A 216 -10.54 40.65 11.75
N VAL A 217 -10.35 39.50 12.39
CA VAL A 217 -9.22 38.60 12.15
C VAL A 217 -9.77 37.25 11.70
N ARG A 218 -9.25 36.74 10.58
CA ARG A 218 -9.51 35.40 10.08
C ARG A 218 -8.22 34.75 9.61
N TYR A 219 -8.18 33.43 9.73
CA TYR A 219 -7.14 32.61 9.15
C TYR A 219 -7.65 32.04 7.82
N LYS A 220 -6.97 32.35 6.74
CA LYS A 220 -7.29 31.90 5.38
C LYS A 220 -6.06 31.30 4.75
N TYR A 221 -6.26 30.34 3.85
CA TYR A 221 -5.16 29.93 3.00
C TYR A 221 -5.40 30.34 1.55
N TYR A 222 -4.30 30.58 0.87
CA TYR A 222 -4.23 30.87 -0.55
C TYR A 222 -3.14 30.03 -1.16
N GLY A 223 -3.37 29.49 -2.34
CA GLY A 223 -2.39 28.68 -3.01
C GLY A 223 -2.79 28.24 -4.38
N TYR A 224 -1.97 27.36 -4.93
CA TYR A 224 -2.19 26.76 -6.24
C TYR A 224 -1.93 25.27 -6.22
N GLN A 225 -2.64 24.58 -7.11
CA GLN A 225 -2.40 23.21 -7.46
C GLN A 225 -1.86 23.18 -8.89
N ALA A 226 -0.69 22.60 -9.08
CA ALA A 226 -0.01 22.50 -10.36
C ALA A 226 0.35 21.05 -10.69
N TYR A 227 0.36 20.69 -11.97
CA TYR A 227 0.89 19.40 -12.42
C TYR A 227 2.43 19.40 -12.34
N LEU A 228 2.98 18.26 -11.88
CA LEU A 228 4.40 18.00 -11.98
C LEU A 228 4.68 17.30 -13.31
N LEU A 229 5.35 18.00 -14.20
CA LEU A 229 5.72 17.51 -15.53
C LEU A 229 6.87 16.48 -15.45
N LYS A 230 7.03 15.69 -16.50
CA LYS A 230 8.09 14.66 -16.58
C LYS A 230 9.52 15.24 -16.54
N ASP A 231 9.71 16.50 -16.89
CA ASP A 231 10.98 17.23 -16.87
C ASP A 231 11.34 17.88 -15.52
N ASN A 232 10.54 17.60 -14.47
CA ASN A 232 10.66 18.17 -13.13
C ASN A 232 10.34 19.67 -13.01
N ASN A 233 9.52 20.21 -13.89
CA ASN A 233 8.89 21.50 -13.73
C ASN A 233 7.44 21.36 -13.27
N LEU A 234 6.95 22.35 -12.53
CA LEU A 234 5.51 22.51 -12.31
C LEU A 234 4.92 23.26 -13.50
N ASP A 235 3.77 22.82 -13.98
CA ASP A 235 2.98 23.53 -14.97
C ASP A 235 2.25 24.69 -14.28
N LEU A 236 2.93 25.84 -14.20
CA LEU A 236 2.41 27.03 -13.52
C LEU A 236 1.35 27.76 -14.35
N ASP A 237 1.33 27.57 -15.65
CA ASP A 237 0.38 28.23 -16.55
C ASP A 237 -1.01 27.55 -16.42
N ALA A 238 -1.03 26.22 -16.25
CA ALA A 238 -2.24 25.44 -15.99
C ALA A 238 -2.57 25.30 -14.49
N ALA A 239 -1.88 26.03 -13.60
CA ALA A 239 -2.10 25.91 -12.17
C ALA A 239 -3.47 26.46 -11.76
N SER A 240 -4.17 25.70 -10.94
CA SER A 240 -5.52 26.05 -10.41
C SER A 240 -5.41 26.69 -9.04
N LYS A 241 -6.15 27.78 -8.81
CA LYS A 241 -6.26 28.45 -7.50
C LYS A 241 -6.92 27.54 -6.47
N VAL A 242 -6.42 27.61 -5.23
CA VAL A 242 -6.98 26.94 -4.05
C VAL A 242 -7.04 27.96 -2.92
N SER A 243 -8.20 28.11 -2.25
CA SER A 243 -8.35 29.04 -1.13
C SER A 243 -9.47 28.60 -0.19
N SER A 244 -9.47 29.15 1.03
CA SER A 244 -10.54 28.95 2.03
C SER A 244 -11.38 30.21 2.24
N TRP A 245 -12.60 30.02 2.73
CA TRP A 245 -13.48 31.12 3.20
C TRP A 245 -12.92 31.81 4.46
N GLY A 246 -12.08 31.11 5.23
CA GLY A 246 -11.47 31.58 6.45
C GLY A 246 -12.11 31.10 7.73
N SER A 247 -11.28 30.83 8.72
CA SER A 247 -11.64 30.37 10.07
C SER A 247 -11.22 31.41 11.12
N LYS A 248 -11.88 31.45 12.27
CA LYS A 248 -11.39 32.17 13.46
C LYS A 248 -10.45 31.31 14.31
N ASP A 249 -10.40 30.02 14.06
CA ASP A 249 -9.58 29.04 14.75
C ASP A 249 -8.45 28.57 13.84
N LEU A 250 -7.21 28.95 14.17
CA LEU A 250 -6.02 28.52 13.44
C LEU A 250 -5.74 27.02 13.59
N GLU A 251 -5.87 26.52 14.80
CA GLU A 251 -5.51 25.10 15.05
C GLU A 251 -6.57 24.16 14.45
N GLY A 252 -7.84 24.56 14.46
CA GLY A 252 -8.91 23.86 13.74
C GLY A 252 -8.62 23.85 12.23
N LEU A 253 -8.20 24.96 11.63
CA LEU A 253 -7.85 25.02 10.21
C LEU A 253 -6.63 24.11 9.88
N LYS A 254 -5.60 24.09 10.74
CA LYS A 254 -4.46 23.20 10.57
C LYS A 254 -4.84 21.73 10.66
N ALA A 255 -5.73 21.37 11.60
CA ALA A 255 -6.23 20.00 11.74
C ALA A 255 -7.06 19.57 10.50
N GLU A 256 -7.87 20.46 9.94
CA GLU A 256 -8.59 20.22 8.69
C GLU A 256 -7.63 19.95 7.53
N LEU A 257 -6.61 20.81 7.35
CA LEU A 257 -5.59 20.62 6.33
C LEU A 257 -4.85 19.29 6.48
N ALA A 258 -4.50 18.90 7.71
CA ALA A 258 -3.86 17.61 7.97
C ALA A 258 -4.78 16.43 7.59
N THR A 259 -6.07 16.54 7.88
CA THR A 259 -7.08 15.54 7.50
C THR A 259 -7.25 15.44 5.97
N GLU A 260 -7.13 16.56 5.28
CA GLU A 260 -7.13 16.61 3.81
C GLU A 260 -5.83 16.07 3.18
N GLY A 261 -4.81 15.75 3.98
CA GLY A 261 -3.54 15.19 3.55
C GLY A 261 -2.44 16.22 3.25
N TYR A 262 -2.62 17.46 3.69
CA TYR A 262 -1.55 18.44 3.68
C TYR A 262 -0.56 18.19 4.82
N LYS A 263 0.72 18.34 4.52
CA LYS A 263 1.83 18.31 5.49
C LYS A 263 2.47 19.67 5.55
N VAL A 264 3.00 20.02 6.73
CA VAL A 264 3.77 21.25 6.90
C VAL A 264 4.94 21.24 5.93
N TYR A 265 5.05 22.28 5.13
CA TYR A 265 6.21 22.58 4.29
C TYR A 265 7.05 23.64 5.01
N GLU A 266 8.15 23.20 5.64
CA GLU A 266 9.10 24.13 6.23
C GLU A 266 10.07 24.58 5.14
N GLU A 267 9.91 25.82 4.72
CA GLU A 267 10.98 26.49 4.00
C GLU A 267 12.17 26.65 4.97
N LYS A 268 13.31 26.01 4.70
CA LYS A 268 14.55 26.36 5.41
C LYS A 268 14.80 27.84 5.11
N LYS A 269 14.58 28.69 6.12
CA LYS A 269 15.09 30.04 6.06
C LYS A 269 16.58 29.93 5.75
N SER A 270 16.99 30.41 4.58
CA SER A 270 18.41 30.62 4.28
C SER A 270 18.92 31.58 5.33
N GLU A 271 19.80 31.13 6.21
CA GLU A 271 20.62 31.96 7.06
C GLU A 271 21.56 32.79 6.19
#